data_0a2d4a9a79f1e5aea50782572ff077f5
#
_entry.id   0a2d4a9a79f1e5aea50782572ff077f5
#
_cell.length_a   1.000
_cell.length_b   1.000
_cell.length_c   1.000
_cell.angle_alpha   90.00
_cell.angle_beta   90.00
_cell.angle_gamma   90.00
#
_symmetry.space_group_name_H-M   'P 1'
#
loop_
_entity.id
_entity.type
_entity.pdbx_description
1 polymer ?
#
loop_
_entity_poly.entity_id
_entity_poly.type
_entity_poly.pdbx_seq_one_letter_code
_entity_poly.pdbx_strand_id
1 'polypeptide(L)'
;LEKMLMCPVPSIGFDLLFRTGVLEHIFPELVALYGVDYQNGKGHKDNFYHTLQVLDNLAGKSEKLMLRWSALLHDIAKPQTKRYEKGVGWTFHGHDAVGAAMVPGIFKNMRLPLDHKLKYVQKMVRLHLRPIALTQEEITDSALRRLLFEAGEDLEDLLLLCEADITSKNPEKVKKYLNNYERVRQLLFDLEGRDRIRNWQPPVDGIEIMQVFGMG
;
A
#
# COMPACT_ATOMS: atom_id res chain seq x y z
N LEU A 1 15.09 -4.64 14.01
CA LEU A 1 13.79 -4.15 13.55
C LEU A 1 12.90 -5.27 13.00
N GLU A 2 13.40 -6.21 12.16
CA GLU A 2 12.58 -7.28 11.55
C GLU A 2 11.85 -8.15 12.58
N LYS A 3 12.55 -8.57 13.65
CA LYS A 3 11.91 -9.33 14.75
C LYS A 3 10.77 -8.54 15.41
N MET A 4 10.94 -7.23 15.52
CA MET A 4 9.90 -6.33 16.06
C MET A 4 8.71 -6.20 15.10
N LEU A 5 8.98 -6.04 13.80
CA LEU A 5 7.95 -6.03 12.77
C LEU A 5 7.10 -7.31 12.79
N MET A 6 7.68 -8.44 13.14
CA MET A 6 7.00 -9.74 13.18
C MET A 6 6.25 -10.02 14.50
N CYS A 7 6.29 -9.11 15.47
CA CYS A 7 5.46 -9.22 16.68
C CYS A 7 3.98 -9.05 16.35
N PRO A 8 3.07 -9.54 17.22
CA PRO A 8 1.62 -9.34 17.05
C PRO A 8 1.19 -7.86 17.12
N VAL A 9 1.88 -7.04 17.93
CA VAL A 9 1.65 -5.60 18.09
C VAL A 9 2.98 -4.87 17.96
N PRO A 10 3.49 -4.68 16.74
CA PRO A 10 4.82 -4.11 16.51
C PRO A 10 4.91 -2.63 16.93
N SER A 11 3.79 -1.90 16.98
CA SER A 11 3.76 -0.50 17.42
C SER A 11 4.37 -0.28 18.78
N ILE A 12 4.21 -1.22 19.72
CA ILE A 12 4.77 -1.12 21.09
C ILE A 12 6.30 -0.95 21.04
N GLY A 13 6.97 -1.75 20.20
CA GLY A 13 8.41 -1.68 20.07
C GLY A 13 8.89 -0.39 19.40
N PHE A 14 8.20 0.05 18.33
CA PHE A 14 8.54 1.30 17.63
C PHE A 14 8.27 2.53 18.51
N ASP A 15 7.16 2.57 19.25
CA ASP A 15 6.87 3.66 20.21
C ASP A 15 7.93 3.73 21.32
N LEU A 16 8.36 2.57 21.85
CA LEU A 16 9.41 2.52 22.85
C LEU A 16 10.74 3.07 22.31
N LEU A 17 11.16 2.66 21.12
CA LEU A 17 12.37 3.19 20.46
C LEU A 17 12.26 4.68 20.19
N PHE A 18 11.07 5.16 19.80
CA PHE A 18 10.81 6.58 19.59
C PHE A 18 10.92 7.37 20.89
N ARG A 19 10.23 6.97 21.95
CA ARG A 19 10.22 7.66 23.25
C ARG A 19 11.57 7.66 23.96
N THR A 20 12.42 6.69 23.69
CA THR A 20 13.80 6.63 24.22
C THR A 20 14.82 7.38 23.37
N GLY A 21 14.42 7.96 22.23
CA GLY A 21 15.31 8.66 21.30
C GLY A 21 16.16 7.72 20.43
N VAL A 22 16.11 6.40 20.65
CA VAL A 22 16.92 5.44 19.88
C VAL A 22 16.51 5.41 18.41
N LEU A 23 15.20 5.57 18.13
CA LEU A 23 14.68 5.53 16.76
C LEU A 23 15.27 6.63 15.88
N GLU A 24 15.55 7.80 16.42
CA GLU A 24 16.16 8.92 15.68
C GLU A 24 17.53 8.57 15.09
N HIS A 25 18.30 7.75 15.79
CA HIS A 25 19.63 7.33 15.36
C HIS A 25 19.61 6.19 14.33
N ILE A 26 18.57 5.35 14.35
CA ILE A 26 18.51 4.16 13.49
C ILE A 26 17.54 4.32 12.32
N PHE A 27 16.52 5.17 12.45
CA PHE A 27 15.51 5.38 11.42
C PHE A 27 14.92 6.82 11.45
N PRO A 28 15.75 7.83 11.18
CA PRO A 28 15.33 9.24 11.26
C PRO A 28 14.17 9.58 10.31
N GLU A 29 14.07 8.90 9.15
CA GLU A 29 12.97 9.13 8.20
C GLU A 29 11.61 8.77 8.81
N LEU A 30 11.54 7.72 9.64
CA LEU A 30 10.31 7.34 10.34
C LEU A 30 9.97 8.36 11.44
N VAL A 31 10.97 8.85 12.18
CA VAL A 31 10.79 9.89 13.20
C VAL A 31 10.27 11.19 12.59
N ALA A 32 10.70 11.54 11.37
CA ALA A 32 10.23 12.72 10.66
C ALA A 32 8.72 12.75 10.39
N LEU A 33 8.03 11.60 10.48
CA LEU A 33 6.57 11.52 10.37
C LEU A 33 5.85 12.07 11.60
N TYR A 34 6.55 12.19 12.75
CA TYR A 34 5.95 12.64 14.00
C TYR A 34 5.64 14.12 13.98
N GLY A 35 4.52 14.45 14.63
CA GLY A 35 4.09 15.82 14.85
C GLY A 35 2.91 16.23 13.98
N VAL A 36 2.25 17.28 14.42
CA VAL A 36 1.08 17.87 13.75
C VAL A 36 1.29 19.38 13.63
N ASP A 37 1.34 19.85 12.40
CA ASP A 37 1.36 21.31 12.15
C ASP A 37 -0.07 21.85 12.09
N TYR A 38 -0.24 23.04 12.64
CA TYR A 38 -1.51 23.75 12.63
C TYR A 38 -1.39 25.04 11.84
N GLN A 39 -2.32 25.24 10.90
CA GLN A 39 -2.45 26.50 10.18
C GLN A 39 -3.94 26.84 10.00
N ASN A 40 -4.31 28.07 10.35
CA ASN A 40 -5.70 28.55 10.31
C ASN A 40 -6.69 27.61 11.06
N GLY A 41 -6.28 27.08 12.20
CA GLY A 41 -7.11 26.16 13.02
C GLY A 41 -7.24 24.73 12.45
N LYS A 42 -6.61 24.43 11.33
CA LYS A 42 -6.60 23.10 10.72
C LYS A 42 -5.25 22.41 10.97
N GLY A 43 -5.28 21.26 11.66
CA GLY A 43 -4.15 20.34 11.80
C GLY A 43 -4.26 19.17 10.82
N HIS A 44 -3.15 18.52 10.51
CA HIS A 44 -3.15 17.22 9.86
C HIS A 44 -3.10 16.10 10.92
N LYS A 45 -3.30 14.86 10.49
CA LYS A 45 -3.12 13.68 11.33
C LYS A 45 -1.64 13.51 11.68
N ASP A 46 -1.31 13.04 12.88
CA ASP A 46 0.04 12.60 13.19
C ASP A 46 0.34 11.34 12.35
N ASN A 47 1.31 11.48 11.43
CA ASN A 47 1.60 10.43 10.46
C ASN A 47 2.43 9.29 11.08
N PHE A 48 3.22 9.56 12.14
CA PHE A 48 3.97 8.52 12.84
C PHE A 48 3.02 7.53 13.52
N TYR A 49 2.14 8.01 14.39
CA TYR A 49 1.18 7.14 15.07
C TYR A 49 0.16 6.53 14.12
N HIS A 50 -0.19 7.22 13.04
CA HIS A 50 -0.98 6.61 11.97
C HIS A 50 -0.26 5.40 11.35
N THR A 51 1.01 5.56 10.99
CA THR A 51 1.81 4.48 10.39
C THR A 51 1.93 3.27 11.34
N LEU A 52 2.11 3.52 12.63
CA LEU A 52 2.11 2.44 13.64
C LEU A 52 0.76 1.73 13.75
N GLN A 53 -0.35 2.46 13.67
CA GLN A 53 -1.69 1.87 13.66
C GLN A 53 -1.92 1.00 12.40
N VAL A 54 -1.50 1.49 11.21
CA VAL A 54 -1.57 0.72 9.96
C VAL A 54 -0.76 -0.57 10.06
N LEU A 55 0.43 -0.48 10.65
CA LEU A 55 1.30 -1.64 10.86
C LEU A 55 0.65 -2.68 11.77
N ASP A 56 0.01 -2.27 12.89
CA ASP A 56 -0.69 -3.19 13.78
C ASP A 56 -1.93 -3.81 13.11
N ASN A 57 -2.70 -3.01 12.37
CA ASN A 57 -3.85 -3.51 11.61
C ASN A 57 -3.44 -4.59 10.61
N LEU A 58 -2.29 -4.39 9.94
CA LEU A 58 -1.75 -5.35 8.99
C LEU A 58 -1.14 -6.57 9.69
N ALA A 59 -0.52 -6.39 10.85
CA ALA A 59 0.07 -7.49 11.63
C ALA A 59 -0.96 -8.54 12.06
N GLY A 60 -2.21 -8.12 12.27
CA GLY A 60 -3.34 -9.02 12.53
C GLY A 60 -3.83 -9.81 11.30
N LYS A 61 -3.38 -9.45 10.09
CA LYS A 61 -3.89 -10.01 8.82
C LYS A 61 -2.83 -10.76 8.01
N SER A 62 -1.55 -10.44 8.18
CA SER A 62 -0.47 -11.01 7.37
C SER A 62 0.82 -11.18 8.16
N GLU A 63 1.48 -12.31 7.92
CA GLU A 63 2.82 -12.61 8.45
C GLU A 63 3.95 -12.32 7.45
N LYS A 64 3.65 -11.69 6.30
CA LYS A 64 4.64 -11.35 5.28
C LYS A 64 5.50 -10.17 5.72
N LEU A 65 6.76 -10.41 6.05
CA LEU A 65 7.70 -9.39 6.53
C LEU A 65 7.80 -8.18 5.58
N MET A 66 7.90 -8.40 4.27
CA MET A 66 8.04 -7.31 3.30
C MET A 66 6.76 -6.48 3.16
N LEU A 67 5.59 -7.07 3.38
CA LEU A 67 4.32 -6.35 3.43
C LEU A 67 4.24 -5.46 4.68
N ARG A 68 4.75 -5.93 5.84
CA ARG A 68 4.87 -5.11 7.06
C ARG A 68 5.88 -3.97 6.89
N TRP A 69 6.99 -4.19 6.16
CA TRP A 69 7.88 -3.11 5.75
C TRP A 69 7.16 -2.11 4.86
N SER A 70 6.30 -2.57 3.95
CA SER A 70 5.50 -1.68 3.09
C SER A 70 4.53 -0.82 3.91
N ALA A 71 3.89 -1.39 4.94
CA ALA A 71 3.06 -0.63 5.88
C ALA A 71 3.86 0.44 6.64
N LEU A 72 5.08 0.12 7.06
CA LEU A 72 5.94 1.07 7.76
C LEU A 72 6.42 2.22 6.86
N LEU A 73 6.51 1.98 5.54
CA LEU A 73 7.08 2.91 4.57
C LEU A 73 6.04 3.59 3.67
N HIS A 74 4.75 3.21 3.69
CA HIS A 74 3.76 3.71 2.74
C HIS A 74 3.67 5.24 2.71
N ASP A 75 3.77 5.87 3.86
CA ASP A 75 3.63 7.30 4.07
C ASP A 75 4.98 8.05 4.31
N ILE A 76 6.11 7.38 4.14
CA ILE A 76 7.44 7.86 4.57
C ILE A 76 7.83 9.21 3.96
N ALA A 77 7.29 9.56 2.81
CA ALA A 77 7.58 10.84 2.13
C ALA A 77 6.59 11.97 2.47
N LYS A 78 5.61 11.77 3.34
CA LYS A 78 4.67 12.84 3.72
C LYS A 78 5.38 14.09 4.26
N PRO A 79 6.44 14.01 5.08
CA PRO A 79 7.15 15.21 5.52
C PRO A 79 7.73 16.03 4.38
N GLN A 80 8.24 15.39 3.33
CA GLN A 80 8.87 16.05 2.18
C GLN A 80 7.85 16.64 1.20
N THR A 81 6.64 16.09 1.15
CA THR A 81 5.58 16.49 0.21
C THR A 81 4.49 17.33 0.86
N LYS A 82 4.60 17.56 2.18
CA LYS A 82 3.64 18.34 2.95
C LYS A 82 3.56 19.80 2.44
N ARG A 83 2.33 20.25 2.13
CA ARG A 83 2.03 21.62 1.73
C ARG A 83 0.70 22.06 2.33
N TYR A 84 0.58 23.36 2.59
CA TYR A 84 -0.71 23.93 2.97
C TYR A 84 -1.32 24.67 1.78
N GLU A 85 -2.51 24.27 1.39
CA GLU A 85 -3.27 24.87 0.29
C GLU A 85 -4.47 25.65 0.85
N LYS A 86 -4.55 26.95 0.47
CA LYS A 86 -5.65 27.82 0.91
C LYS A 86 -7.01 27.26 0.45
N GLY A 87 -7.94 27.08 1.38
CA GLY A 87 -9.26 26.51 1.10
C GLY A 87 -9.34 24.99 1.25
N VAL A 88 -8.26 24.26 1.03
CA VAL A 88 -8.19 22.79 1.15
C VAL A 88 -7.66 22.38 2.53
N GLY A 89 -6.50 22.92 2.92
CA GLY A 89 -5.77 22.54 4.13
C GLY A 89 -4.44 21.87 3.80
N TRP A 90 -4.00 20.98 4.67
CA TRP A 90 -2.77 20.22 4.46
C TRP A 90 -2.93 19.15 3.38
N THR A 91 -2.00 19.13 2.42
CA THR A 91 -1.92 18.17 1.32
C THR A 91 -0.55 17.49 1.28
N PHE A 92 -0.48 16.29 0.69
CA PHE A 92 0.72 15.46 0.60
C PHE A 92 0.85 14.85 -0.80
N HIS A 93 0.54 15.63 -1.84
CA HIS A 93 0.52 15.12 -3.21
C HIS A 93 1.86 14.51 -3.63
N GLY A 94 1.81 13.33 -4.25
CA GLY A 94 2.96 12.63 -4.78
C GLY A 94 3.82 11.90 -3.73
N HIS A 95 3.38 11.80 -2.46
CA HIS A 95 4.15 11.08 -1.44
C HIS A 95 4.34 9.59 -1.77
N ASP A 96 3.43 8.99 -2.55
CA ASP A 96 3.56 7.64 -3.10
C ASP A 96 4.80 7.51 -3.99
N ALA A 97 4.97 8.44 -4.93
CA ALA A 97 6.10 8.46 -5.86
C ALA A 97 7.43 8.76 -5.16
N VAL A 98 7.44 9.81 -4.33
CA VAL A 98 8.64 10.20 -3.57
C VAL A 98 9.01 9.11 -2.57
N GLY A 99 8.03 8.54 -1.87
CA GLY A 99 8.23 7.43 -0.93
C GLY A 99 8.86 6.22 -1.59
N ALA A 100 8.32 5.78 -2.73
CA ALA A 100 8.90 4.68 -3.50
C ALA A 100 10.36 4.96 -3.93
N ALA A 101 10.70 6.21 -4.26
CA ALA A 101 12.07 6.61 -4.57
C ALA A 101 12.99 6.62 -3.34
N MET A 102 12.46 6.81 -2.13
CA MET A 102 13.23 6.76 -0.87
C MET A 102 13.58 5.33 -0.43
N VAL A 103 12.76 4.33 -0.78
CA VAL A 103 12.92 2.93 -0.32
C VAL A 103 14.32 2.37 -0.54
N PRO A 104 15.00 2.54 -1.71
CA PRO A 104 16.35 2.01 -1.92
C PRO A 104 17.39 2.56 -0.94
N GLY A 105 17.33 3.86 -0.65
CA GLY A 105 18.20 4.50 0.34
C GLY A 105 17.99 3.94 1.74
N ILE A 106 16.74 3.81 2.15
CA ILE A 106 16.35 3.24 3.45
C ILE A 106 16.82 1.79 3.56
N PHE A 107 16.57 0.96 2.54
CA PHE A 107 16.99 -0.44 2.52
C PHE A 107 18.50 -0.58 2.63
N LYS A 108 19.25 0.24 1.89
CA LYS A 108 20.72 0.27 1.98
C LYS A 108 21.19 0.64 3.38
N ASN A 109 20.66 1.71 3.98
CA ASN A 109 21.01 2.17 5.33
C ASN A 109 20.68 1.11 6.40
N MET A 110 19.53 0.44 6.26
CA MET A 110 19.08 -0.63 7.16
C MET A 110 19.72 -1.98 6.87
N ARG A 111 20.59 -2.09 5.86
CA ARG A 111 21.21 -3.35 5.40
C ARG A 111 20.18 -4.43 5.05
N LEU A 112 19.05 -4.02 4.47
CA LEU A 112 18.01 -4.90 3.96
C LEU A 112 18.38 -5.43 2.55
N PRO A 113 17.79 -6.54 2.10
CA PRO A 113 18.04 -7.10 0.77
C PRO A 113 17.70 -6.12 -0.36
N LEU A 114 18.63 -5.92 -1.32
CA LEU A 114 18.44 -5.03 -2.48
C LEU A 114 18.01 -5.80 -3.75
N ASP A 115 17.26 -6.86 -3.57
CA ASP A 115 16.76 -7.78 -4.58
C ASP A 115 15.28 -7.55 -4.96
N HIS A 116 14.56 -8.59 -5.30
CA HIS A 116 13.12 -8.55 -5.59
C HIS A 116 12.29 -8.03 -4.39
N LYS A 117 12.76 -8.20 -3.15
CA LYS A 117 12.09 -7.70 -1.93
C LYS A 117 12.05 -6.17 -1.91
N LEU A 118 13.15 -5.52 -2.31
CA LEU A 118 13.18 -4.07 -2.49
C LEU A 118 12.14 -3.62 -3.52
N LYS A 119 12.11 -4.27 -4.70
CA LYS A 119 11.17 -3.93 -5.77
C LYS A 119 9.72 -4.12 -5.34
N TYR A 120 9.45 -5.17 -4.57
CA TYR A 120 8.14 -5.41 -3.98
C TYR A 120 7.72 -4.26 -3.07
N VAL A 121 8.55 -3.85 -2.10
CA VAL A 121 8.21 -2.75 -1.18
C VAL A 121 8.05 -1.43 -1.94
N GLN A 122 8.92 -1.12 -2.91
CA GLN A 122 8.78 0.05 -3.76
C GLN A 122 7.42 0.07 -4.49
N LYS A 123 7.01 -1.07 -5.05
CA LYS A 123 5.73 -1.23 -5.74
C LYS A 123 4.56 -1.00 -4.78
N MET A 124 4.58 -1.60 -3.59
CA MET A 124 3.54 -1.41 -2.57
C MET A 124 3.41 0.07 -2.17
N VAL A 125 4.53 0.73 -1.86
CA VAL A 125 4.55 2.17 -1.53
C VAL A 125 4.03 3.01 -2.69
N ARG A 126 4.41 2.68 -3.92
CA ARG A 126 3.97 3.42 -5.12
C ARG A 126 2.47 3.30 -5.39
N LEU A 127 1.88 2.16 -5.08
CA LEU A 127 0.52 1.83 -5.48
C LEU A 127 -0.50 1.96 -4.34
N HIS A 128 -0.09 2.17 -3.08
CA HIS A 128 -0.97 2.08 -1.90
C HIS A 128 -2.20 3.00 -1.97
N LEU A 129 -2.14 4.11 -2.68
CA LEU A 129 -3.28 5.01 -2.86
C LEU A 129 -4.25 4.60 -3.98
N ARG A 130 -3.82 3.73 -4.91
CA ARG A 130 -4.59 3.41 -6.12
C ARG A 130 -5.94 2.74 -5.83
N PRO A 131 -6.02 1.68 -4.99
CA PRO A 131 -7.30 1.06 -4.66
C PRO A 131 -8.27 2.03 -3.98
N ILE A 132 -7.77 2.90 -3.09
CA ILE A 132 -8.60 3.87 -2.37
C ILE A 132 -9.12 4.96 -3.33
N ALA A 133 -8.31 5.43 -4.27
CA ALA A 133 -8.73 6.41 -5.27
C ALA A 133 -9.93 5.90 -6.09
N LEU A 134 -9.94 4.61 -6.44
CA LEU A 134 -11.06 3.98 -7.14
C LEU A 134 -12.37 3.96 -6.34
N THR A 135 -12.33 4.14 -5.01
CA THR A 135 -13.56 4.23 -4.20
C THR A 135 -14.24 5.59 -4.28
N GLN A 136 -13.56 6.61 -4.78
CA GLN A 136 -14.00 8.01 -4.78
C GLN A 136 -14.47 8.50 -6.15
N GLU A 137 -14.12 7.79 -7.23
CA GLU A 137 -14.42 8.15 -8.62
C GLU A 137 -15.41 7.17 -9.25
N GLU A 138 -15.93 7.51 -10.44
CA GLU A 138 -16.62 6.52 -11.29
C GLU A 138 -15.63 5.41 -11.68
N ILE A 139 -15.93 4.20 -11.24
CA ILE A 139 -15.05 3.04 -11.44
C ILE A 139 -15.19 2.59 -12.90
N THR A 140 -14.14 2.78 -13.69
CA THR A 140 -14.08 2.30 -15.07
C THR A 140 -13.30 0.99 -15.18
N ASP A 141 -13.70 0.12 -16.11
CA ASP A 141 -12.96 -1.13 -16.39
C ASP A 141 -11.50 -0.85 -16.77
N SER A 142 -11.20 0.26 -17.44
CA SER A 142 -9.82 0.63 -17.80
C SER A 142 -8.97 0.98 -16.57
N ALA A 143 -9.53 1.67 -15.58
CA ALA A 143 -8.84 1.97 -14.32
C ALA A 143 -8.57 0.70 -13.51
N LEU A 144 -9.54 -0.22 -13.45
CA LEU A 144 -9.38 -1.53 -12.82
C LEU A 144 -8.29 -2.37 -13.50
N ARG A 145 -8.31 -2.47 -14.85
CA ARG A 145 -7.27 -3.20 -15.62
C ARG A 145 -5.88 -2.64 -15.41
N ARG A 146 -5.78 -1.31 -15.34
CA ARG A 146 -4.50 -0.66 -15.06
C ARG A 146 -3.97 -1.06 -13.69
N LEU A 147 -4.83 -1.07 -12.67
CA LEU A 147 -4.44 -1.51 -11.32
C LEU A 147 -4.03 -2.98 -11.32
N LEU A 148 -4.80 -3.87 -11.96
CA LEU A 148 -4.47 -5.29 -12.10
C LEU A 148 -3.11 -5.50 -12.77
N PHE A 149 -2.84 -4.76 -13.85
CA PHE A 149 -1.56 -4.83 -14.55
C PHE A 149 -0.39 -4.32 -13.70
N GLU A 150 -0.55 -3.17 -13.02
CA GLU A 150 0.50 -2.55 -12.20
C GLU A 150 0.80 -3.40 -10.93
N ALA A 151 -0.23 -3.95 -10.29
CA ALA A 151 -0.08 -4.79 -9.10
C ALA A 151 0.42 -6.21 -9.43
N GLY A 152 -0.09 -6.79 -10.52
CA GLY A 152 0.24 -8.16 -10.93
C GLY A 152 -0.09 -9.17 -9.82
N GLU A 153 0.84 -10.10 -9.58
CA GLU A 153 0.70 -11.14 -8.54
C GLU A 153 0.60 -10.61 -7.10
N ASP A 154 0.98 -9.33 -6.87
CA ASP A 154 0.95 -8.72 -5.54
C ASP A 154 -0.36 -7.97 -5.25
N LEU A 155 -1.41 -8.15 -6.06
CA LEU A 155 -2.68 -7.45 -5.90
C LEU A 155 -3.30 -7.68 -4.51
N GLU A 156 -3.35 -8.92 -4.04
CA GLU A 156 -3.91 -9.26 -2.72
C GLU A 156 -3.17 -8.55 -1.59
N ASP A 157 -1.85 -8.51 -1.65
CA ASP A 157 -1.02 -7.84 -0.65
C ASP A 157 -1.25 -6.33 -0.68
N LEU A 158 -1.38 -5.74 -1.88
CA LEU A 158 -1.70 -4.33 -2.04
C LEU A 158 -3.08 -4.02 -1.45
N LEU A 159 -4.05 -4.88 -1.68
CA LEU A 159 -5.39 -4.76 -1.12
C LEU A 159 -5.38 -4.85 0.41
N LEU A 160 -4.61 -5.76 1.01
CA LEU A 160 -4.45 -5.85 2.46
C LEU A 160 -3.81 -4.59 3.06
N LEU A 161 -2.78 -4.04 2.40
CA LEU A 161 -2.13 -2.81 2.83
C LEU A 161 -3.11 -1.63 2.82
N CYS A 162 -3.87 -1.47 1.74
CA CYS A 162 -4.86 -0.39 1.62
C CYS A 162 -5.99 -0.51 2.63
N GLU A 163 -6.47 -1.73 2.91
CA GLU A 163 -7.48 -1.97 3.94
C GLU A 163 -6.95 -1.60 5.32
N ALA A 164 -5.69 -1.95 5.64
CA ALA A 164 -5.05 -1.61 6.90
C ALA A 164 -4.90 -0.09 7.10
N ASP A 165 -4.71 0.66 6.01
CA ASP A 165 -4.59 2.13 6.02
C ASP A 165 -5.93 2.86 6.25
N ILE A 166 -7.06 2.18 6.08
CA ILE A 166 -8.37 2.77 6.39
C ILE A 166 -8.52 2.95 7.90
N THR A 167 -8.10 4.12 8.38
CA THR A 167 -8.15 4.47 9.79
C THR A 167 -8.90 5.80 10.01
N SER A 168 -9.80 5.85 10.97
CA SER A 168 -10.50 7.08 11.38
C SER A 168 -10.97 6.95 12.81
N LYS A 169 -11.06 8.07 13.54
CA LYS A 169 -11.70 8.13 14.85
C LYS A 169 -13.24 8.00 14.77
N ASN A 170 -13.81 8.13 13.57
CA ASN A 170 -15.25 7.99 13.34
C ASN A 170 -15.57 6.60 12.79
N PRO A 171 -16.22 5.70 13.56
CA PRO A 171 -16.54 4.34 13.13
C PRO A 171 -17.45 4.27 11.89
N GLU A 172 -18.38 5.21 11.75
CA GLU A 172 -19.28 5.27 10.58
C GLU A 172 -18.51 5.56 9.29
N LYS A 173 -17.49 6.45 9.36
CA LYS A 173 -16.60 6.71 8.21
C LYS A 173 -15.77 5.48 7.88
N VAL A 174 -15.22 4.80 8.87
CA VAL A 174 -14.45 3.55 8.67
C VAL A 174 -15.33 2.52 7.97
N LYS A 175 -16.55 2.27 8.48
CA LYS A 175 -17.50 1.32 7.89
C LYS A 175 -17.83 1.67 6.44
N LYS A 176 -18.09 2.95 6.15
CA LYS A 176 -18.35 3.42 4.77
C LYS A 176 -17.17 3.16 3.84
N TYR A 177 -15.94 3.47 4.28
CA TYR A 177 -14.75 3.26 3.46
C TYR A 177 -14.48 1.78 3.23
N LEU A 178 -14.63 0.94 4.25
CA LEU A 178 -14.48 -0.51 4.11
C LEU A 178 -15.52 -1.12 3.15
N ASN A 179 -16.78 -0.67 3.21
CA ASN A 179 -17.81 -1.14 2.26
C ASN A 179 -17.49 -0.74 0.81
N ASN A 180 -17.05 0.51 0.58
CA ASN A 180 -16.65 0.96 -0.74
C ASN A 180 -15.43 0.20 -1.24
N TYR A 181 -14.48 -0.06 -0.34
CA TYR A 181 -13.28 -0.82 -0.63
C TYR A 181 -13.58 -2.27 -1.02
N GLU A 182 -14.48 -2.95 -0.29
CA GLU A 182 -14.90 -4.31 -0.61
C GLU A 182 -15.59 -4.36 -1.98
N ARG A 183 -16.36 -3.34 -2.33
CA ARG A 183 -16.94 -3.22 -3.69
C ARG A 183 -15.84 -3.14 -4.77
N VAL A 184 -14.79 -2.33 -4.57
CA VAL A 184 -13.66 -2.25 -5.51
C VAL A 184 -12.96 -3.58 -5.63
N ARG A 185 -12.72 -4.25 -4.50
CA ARG A 185 -12.11 -5.58 -4.44
C ARG A 185 -12.91 -6.59 -5.27
N GLN A 186 -14.21 -6.66 -5.07
CA GLN A 186 -15.09 -7.55 -5.83
C GLN A 186 -15.03 -7.26 -7.34
N LEU A 187 -15.08 -5.98 -7.74
CA LEU A 187 -14.99 -5.60 -9.14
C LEU A 187 -13.65 -5.99 -9.79
N LEU A 188 -12.54 -5.91 -9.04
CA LEU A 188 -11.23 -6.35 -9.52
C LEU A 188 -11.21 -7.86 -9.78
N PHE A 189 -11.73 -8.68 -8.87
CA PHE A 189 -11.81 -10.13 -9.05
C PHE A 189 -12.76 -10.53 -10.17
N ASP A 190 -13.92 -9.89 -10.27
CA ASP A 190 -14.88 -10.15 -11.34
C ASP A 190 -14.29 -9.82 -12.73
N LEU A 191 -13.52 -8.72 -12.80
CA LEU A 191 -12.85 -8.32 -14.04
C LEU A 191 -11.73 -9.30 -14.41
N GLU A 192 -10.89 -9.68 -13.45
CA GLU A 192 -9.82 -10.66 -13.67
C GLU A 192 -10.40 -12.00 -14.14
N GLY A 193 -11.50 -12.46 -13.51
CA GLY A 193 -12.21 -13.66 -13.93
C GLY A 193 -12.75 -13.57 -15.36
N ARG A 194 -13.36 -12.43 -15.73
CA ARG A 194 -13.85 -12.19 -17.11
C ARG A 194 -12.71 -12.15 -18.13
N ASP A 195 -11.62 -11.48 -17.82
CA ASP A 195 -10.48 -11.37 -18.72
C ASP A 195 -9.75 -12.71 -18.86
N ARG A 196 -9.67 -13.52 -17.81
CA ARG A 196 -9.13 -14.89 -17.87
C ARG A 196 -9.94 -15.78 -18.82
N ILE A 197 -11.27 -15.72 -18.76
CA ILE A 197 -12.16 -16.48 -19.66
C ILE A 197 -12.01 -15.95 -21.10
N ARG A 198 -11.96 -14.64 -21.29
CA ARG A 198 -11.82 -14.02 -22.61
C ARG A 198 -10.49 -14.36 -23.30
N ASN A 199 -9.41 -14.45 -22.52
CA ASN A 199 -8.07 -14.72 -23.01
C ASN A 199 -7.71 -16.22 -22.94
N TRP A 200 -8.68 -17.07 -22.53
CA TRP A 200 -8.47 -18.52 -22.49
C TRP A 200 -8.23 -19.05 -23.89
N GLN A 201 -7.14 -19.76 -24.06
CA GLN A 201 -6.85 -20.51 -25.28
C GLN A 201 -6.98 -22.00 -24.98
N PRO A 202 -7.62 -22.78 -25.86
CA PRO A 202 -7.72 -24.22 -25.66
C PRO A 202 -6.30 -24.83 -25.63
N PRO A 203 -6.08 -25.88 -24.82
CA PRO A 203 -4.78 -26.54 -24.71
C PRO A 203 -4.35 -27.23 -26.00
N VAL A 204 -5.29 -27.40 -26.94
CA VAL A 204 -5.06 -27.96 -28.28
C VAL A 204 -5.55 -26.92 -29.28
N ASP A 205 -4.67 -26.48 -30.19
CA ASP A 205 -5.03 -25.51 -31.22
C ASP A 205 -5.69 -26.19 -32.45
N GLY A 206 -6.28 -25.36 -33.33
CA GLY A 206 -6.97 -25.88 -34.53
C GLY A 206 -6.03 -26.59 -35.51
N ILE A 207 -4.74 -26.23 -35.52
CA ILE A 207 -3.72 -26.85 -36.39
C ILE A 207 -3.42 -28.27 -35.90
N GLU A 208 -3.24 -28.44 -34.60
CA GLU A 208 -3.04 -29.77 -34.00
C GLU A 208 -4.24 -30.70 -34.25
N ILE A 209 -5.48 -30.16 -34.12
CA ILE A 209 -6.70 -30.92 -34.43
C ILE A 209 -6.69 -31.31 -35.90
N MET A 210 -6.42 -30.40 -36.84
CA MET A 210 -6.39 -30.72 -38.26
C MET A 210 -5.30 -31.76 -38.58
N GLN A 211 -4.14 -31.70 -37.95
CA GLN A 211 -3.08 -32.70 -38.12
C GLN A 211 -3.51 -34.12 -37.65
N VAL A 212 -4.15 -34.21 -36.50
CA VAL A 212 -4.60 -35.48 -35.93
C VAL A 212 -5.70 -36.09 -36.77
N PHE A 213 -6.61 -35.31 -37.33
CA PHE A 213 -7.74 -35.81 -38.13
C PHE A 213 -7.45 -35.80 -39.64
N GLY A 214 -6.25 -35.43 -40.08
CA GLY A 214 -5.88 -35.43 -41.51
C GLY A 214 -6.71 -34.45 -42.35
N MET A 215 -7.23 -33.39 -41.72
CA MET A 215 -7.98 -32.33 -42.38
C MET A 215 -6.99 -31.18 -42.69
N GLY A 216 -6.61 -31.06 -43.96
CA GLY A 216 -5.74 -30.02 -44.47
C GLY A 216 -6.41 -29.22 -45.56
#